data_1045b37fa4cb2bd402fec98cf812b817
#
_entry.id   1045b37fa4cb2bd402fec98cf812b817
#
_cell.length_a   1.000
_cell.length_b   1.000
_cell.length_c   1.000
_cell.angle_alpha   90.00
_cell.angle_beta   90.00
_cell.angle_gamma   90.00
#
_symmetry.space_group_name_H-M   'P 1'
#
loop_
_entity.id
_entity.type
_entity.pdbx_description
1 polymer ?
#
loop_
_entity_poly.entity_id
_entity_poly.type
_entity_poly.pdbx_seq_one_letter_code
_entity_poly.pdbx_strand_id
1 'polypeptide(L)'
;MKNILFVFFIFQCLIISAATNERHVHIHFKVTNGFGEVTNFIIREIYENGKIDTVQAIEANHILDLPVNHKILLEIICPHHVTRRIAINTAVPDDLEYIPFYELFFDLIETDVVNLQPNRDEILELLLFPVGYVTYNFEHNSWDNTLSEFTKTINKLLKKNFK
;
A
#
# COMPACT_ATOMS: atom_id res chain seq x y z
N MET A 1 27.24 49.43 -4.67
CA MET A 1 26.86 48.33 -3.76
C MET A 1 25.36 48.05 -3.68
N LYS A 2 24.44 48.97 -4.01
CA LYS A 2 22.97 48.73 -3.96
C LYS A 2 22.45 47.75 -5.02
N ASN A 3 23.08 47.62 -6.17
CA ASN A 3 22.59 46.78 -7.27
C ASN A 3 22.94 45.29 -7.14
N ILE A 4 23.96 44.94 -6.36
CA ILE A 4 24.35 43.55 -6.11
C ILE A 4 23.37 42.86 -5.17
N LEU A 5 22.80 43.59 -4.20
CA LEU A 5 21.83 43.05 -3.26
C LEU A 5 20.51 42.70 -3.95
N PHE A 6 20.12 43.46 -4.98
CA PHE A 6 18.87 43.21 -5.71
C PHE A 6 18.94 41.97 -6.59
N VAL A 7 20.11 41.72 -7.21
CA VAL A 7 20.32 40.50 -8.03
C VAL A 7 20.30 39.23 -7.16
N PHE A 8 20.83 39.29 -5.93
CA PHE A 8 20.84 38.18 -5.01
C PHE A 8 19.42 37.81 -4.53
N PHE A 9 18.54 38.81 -4.35
CA PHE A 9 17.16 38.60 -3.94
C PHE A 9 16.31 37.96 -5.06
N ILE A 10 16.55 38.34 -6.33
CA ILE A 10 15.88 37.72 -7.48
C ILE A 10 16.32 36.27 -7.66
N PHE A 11 17.59 35.93 -7.37
CA PHE A 11 18.10 34.58 -7.50
C PHE A 11 17.54 33.66 -6.38
N GLN A 12 17.29 34.16 -5.17
CA GLN A 12 16.63 33.40 -4.10
C GLN A 12 15.14 33.14 -4.39
N CYS A 13 14.44 34.06 -5.04
CA CYS A 13 13.05 33.86 -5.43
C CYS A 13 12.88 32.80 -6.57
N LEU A 14 13.89 32.62 -7.42
CA LEU A 14 13.87 31.61 -8.49
C LEU A 14 14.11 30.18 -7.99
N ILE A 15 14.76 30.01 -6.84
CA ILE A 15 15.02 28.69 -6.25
C ILE A 15 13.79 28.12 -5.53
N ILE A 16 12.83 28.97 -5.13
CA ILE A 16 11.63 28.56 -4.37
C ILE A 16 10.51 27.99 -5.30
N SER A 17 10.63 28.14 -6.61
CA SER A 17 9.56 27.73 -7.55
C SER A 17 9.72 26.34 -8.17
N ALA A 18 10.67 25.53 -7.75
CA ALA A 18 10.71 24.13 -8.11
C ALA A 18 10.00 23.30 -7.02
N ALA A 19 8.75 23.62 -6.71
CA ALA A 19 7.84 22.63 -6.18
C ALA A 19 7.67 21.58 -7.30
N THR A 20 8.45 20.51 -7.23
CA THR A 20 8.20 19.33 -8.06
C THR A 20 6.77 18.92 -7.75
N ASN A 21 5.91 19.07 -8.74
CA ASN A 21 4.55 18.53 -8.67
C ASN A 21 4.71 17.00 -8.66
N GLU A 22 4.98 16.44 -7.48
CA GLU A 22 5.13 14.99 -7.34
C GLU A 22 3.81 14.36 -7.77
N ARG A 23 3.87 13.54 -8.81
CA ARG A 23 2.71 12.76 -9.26
C ARG A 23 2.45 11.66 -8.25
N HIS A 24 1.18 11.40 -7.98
CA HIS A 24 0.75 10.38 -7.02
C HIS A 24 -0.20 9.38 -7.66
N VAL A 25 -0.15 8.17 -7.17
CA VAL A 25 -1.13 7.12 -7.41
C VAL A 25 -2.12 7.12 -6.27
N HIS A 26 -3.41 7.22 -6.58
CA HIS A 26 -4.48 7.17 -5.59
C HIS A 26 -4.98 5.74 -5.44
N ILE A 27 -4.87 5.20 -4.23
CA ILE A 27 -5.37 3.86 -3.90
C ILE A 27 -6.54 3.99 -2.95
N HIS A 28 -7.70 3.52 -3.37
CA HIS A 28 -8.90 3.43 -2.55
C HIS A 28 -8.89 2.11 -1.80
N PHE A 29 -8.56 2.16 -0.51
CA PHE A 29 -8.59 1.01 0.36
C PHE A 29 -9.99 0.74 0.87
N LYS A 30 -10.37 -0.55 0.87
CA LYS A 30 -11.49 -1.05 1.65
C LYS A 30 -11.05 -2.25 2.47
N VAL A 31 -11.17 -2.13 3.80
CA VAL A 31 -10.72 -3.16 4.74
C VAL A 31 -11.92 -3.84 5.40
N THR A 32 -11.94 -5.17 5.32
CA THR A 32 -12.97 -6.04 5.89
C THR A 32 -12.33 -7.18 6.70
N ASN A 33 -13.12 -7.96 7.45
CA ASN A 33 -12.67 -9.17 8.16
C ASN A 33 -13.60 -10.37 7.97
N GLY A 34 -14.36 -10.40 6.87
CA GLY A 34 -15.34 -11.46 6.62
C GLY A 34 -16.67 -11.30 7.36
N PHE A 35 -16.74 -10.49 8.42
CA PHE A 35 -17.95 -10.16 9.16
C PHE A 35 -18.47 -8.76 8.88
N GLY A 36 -17.60 -7.88 8.40
CA GLY A 36 -17.95 -6.50 8.11
C GLY A 36 -16.73 -5.60 7.85
N GLU A 37 -16.97 -4.31 7.84
CA GLU A 37 -15.94 -3.30 7.67
C GLU A 37 -15.09 -3.16 8.94
N VAL A 38 -13.77 -3.08 8.76
CA VAL A 38 -12.80 -2.87 9.84
C VAL A 38 -12.39 -1.41 9.88
N THR A 39 -12.43 -0.83 11.07
CA THR A 39 -12.03 0.56 11.34
C THR A 39 -10.84 0.62 12.28
N ASN A 40 -10.21 1.80 12.40
CA ASN A 40 -9.10 2.05 13.32
C ASN A 40 -7.89 1.10 13.12
N PHE A 41 -7.37 1.07 11.92
CA PHE A 41 -6.16 0.33 11.56
C PHE A 41 -5.02 1.28 11.17
N ILE A 42 -3.80 0.75 11.14
CA ILE A 42 -2.60 1.46 10.72
C ILE A 42 -2.16 0.92 9.37
N ILE A 43 -1.87 1.81 8.44
CA ILE A 43 -1.16 1.52 7.21
C ILE A 43 0.28 1.96 7.39
N ARG A 44 1.23 1.04 7.21
CA ARG A 44 2.65 1.34 7.19
C ARG A 44 3.17 1.17 5.77
N GLU A 45 3.75 2.22 5.23
CA GLU A 45 4.36 2.27 3.92
C GLU A 45 5.86 2.05 4.07
N ILE A 46 6.39 0.96 3.54
CA ILE A 46 7.80 0.62 3.60
C ILE A 46 8.37 0.72 2.19
N TYR A 47 9.19 1.73 1.97
CA TYR A 47 9.81 2.03 0.68
C TYR A 47 11.09 1.21 0.47
N GLU A 48 11.47 0.97 -0.79
CA GLU A 48 12.68 0.23 -1.16
C GLU A 48 13.99 0.86 -0.62
N ASN A 49 13.99 2.17 -0.35
CA ASN A 49 15.12 2.88 0.24
C ASN A 49 15.18 2.78 1.78
N GLY A 50 14.26 2.04 2.40
CA GLY A 50 14.16 1.88 3.85
C GLY A 50 13.36 2.97 4.57
N LYS A 51 12.86 3.98 3.86
CA LYS A 51 11.92 4.97 4.45
C LYS A 51 10.65 4.26 4.89
N ILE A 52 10.11 4.64 6.04
CA ILE A 52 8.84 4.13 6.57
C ILE A 52 7.95 5.32 6.91
N ASP A 53 6.79 5.36 6.28
CA ASP A 53 5.71 6.28 6.61
C ASP A 53 4.56 5.51 7.28
N THR A 54 3.79 6.19 8.11
CA THR A 54 2.68 5.56 8.85
C THR A 54 1.46 6.45 8.80
N VAL A 55 0.34 5.88 8.37
CA VAL A 55 -0.96 6.53 8.31
C VAL A 55 -1.92 5.81 9.23
N GLN A 56 -2.64 6.54 10.08
CA GLN A 56 -3.72 5.99 10.87
C GLN A 56 -5.04 6.18 10.13
N ALA A 57 -5.67 5.10 9.72
CA ALA A 57 -6.97 5.09 9.09
C ALA A 57 -8.06 4.84 10.14
N ILE A 58 -9.03 5.75 10.23
CA ILE A 58 -10.14 5.69 11.18
C ILE A 58 -11.32 4.94 10.56
N GLU A 59 -11.52 5.08 9.26
CA GLU A 59 -12.62 4.49 8.50
C GLU A 59 -12.14 3.28 7.67
N ALA A 60 -13.04 2.33 7.41
CA ALA A 60 -12.76 1.16 6.58
C ALA A 60 -12.41 1.52 5.13
N ASN A 61 -12.96 2.62 4.63
CA ASN A 61 -12.65 3.19 3.33
C ASN A 61 -11.64 4.33 3.51
N HIS A 62 -10.46 4.18 2.96
CA HIS A 62 -9.38 5.16 3.07
C HIS A 62 -8.72 5.39 1.71
N ILE A 63 -8.36 6.64 1.42
CA ILE A 63 -7.60 6.98 0.22
C ILE A 63 -6.14 7.17 0.64
N LEU A 64 -5.26 6.44 -0.02
CA LEU A 64 -3.82 6.51 0.16
C LEU A 64 -3.18 7.11 -1.09
N ASP A 65 -2.36 8.14 -0.90
CA ASP A 65 -1.64 8.83 -1.97
C ASP A 65 -0.17 8.38 -1.96
N LEU A 66 0.20 7.55 -2.93
CA LEU A 66 1.56 7.03 -3.05
C LEU A 66 2.32 7.76 -4.16
N PRO A 67 3.58 8.14 -3.94
CA PRO A 67 4.40 8.74 -4.99
C PRO A 67 4.61 7.75 -6.15
N VAL A 68 4.67 8.24 -7.39
CA VAL A 68 4.96 7.40 -8.56
C VAL A 68 6.42 6.91 -8.56
N ASN A 69 6.69 5.85 -9.33
CA ASN A 69 8.03 5.27 -9.56
C ASN A 69 8.70 4.72 -8.30
N HIS A 70 7.91 4.18 -7.36
CA HIS A 70 8.39 3.50 -6.17
C HIS A 70 7.90 2.06 -6.08
N LYS A 71 8.70 1.22 -5.40
CA LYS A 71 8.25 -0.08 -4.90
C LYS A 71 8.00 0.04 -3.42
N ILE A 72 6.78 -0.23 -3.01
CA ILE A 72 6.28 0.01 -1.66
C ILE A 72 5.67 -1.28 -1.14
N LEU A 73 6.07 -1.69 0.06
CA LEU A 73 5.38 -2.73 0.81
C LEU A 73 4.42 -2.04 1.78
N LEU A 74 3.13 -2.26 1.61
CA LEU A 74 2.12 -1.81 2.56
C LEU A 74 1.85 -2.89 3.58
N GLU A 75 1.91 -2.53 4.87
CA GLU A 75 1.46 -3.36 5.99
C GLU A 75 0.17 -2.79 6.56
N ILE A 76 -0.85 -3.63 6.65
CA ILE A 76 -2.12 -3.30 7.32
C ILE A 76 -2.09 -3.95 8.70
N ILE A 77 -2.07 -3.11 9.74
CA ILE A 77 -1.94 -3.52 11.14
C ILE A 77 -3.23 -3.13 11.86
N CYS A 78 -3.95 -4.11 12.37
CA CYS A 78 -5.18 -3.91 13.12
C CYS A 78 -5.17 -4.75 14.39
N PRO A 79 -5.64 -4.22 15.55
CA PRO A 79 -5.77 -5.01 16.78
C PRO A 79 -6.60 -6.28 16.54
N HIS A 80 -6.20 -7.39 17.14
CA HIS A 80 -6.84 -8.70 17.04
C HIS A 80 -6.84 -9.34 15.65
N HIS A 81 -6.13 -8.75 14.68
CA HIS A 81 -5.98 -9.29 13.33
C HIS A 81 -4.51 -9.56 13.03
N VAL A 82 -4.28 -10.51 12.15
CA VAL A 82 -2.94 -10.78 11.66
C VAL A 82 -2.54 -9.68 10.67
N THR A 83 -1.33 -9.15 10.84
CA THR A 83 -0.78 -8.16 9.90
C THR A 83 -0.75 -8.72 8.48
N ARG A 84 -1.31 -7.96 7.55
CA ARG A 84 -1.32 -8.32 6.13
C ARG A 84 -0.44 -7.36 5.35
N ARG A 85 0.21 -7.90 4.31
CA ARG A 85 1.15 -7.15 3.47
C ARG A 85 0.76 -7.23 2.02
N ILE A 86 0.97 -6.15 1.27
CA ILE A 86 0.86 -6.14 -0.19
C ILE A 86 2.01 -5.34 -0.77
N ALA A 87 2.59 -5.83 -1.85
CA ALA A 87 3.64 -5.13 -2.57
C ALA A 87 3.02 -4.35 -3.74
N ILE A 88 3.35 -3.07 -3.85
CA ILE A 88 2.85 -2.18 -4.89
C ILE A 88 4.04 -1.60 -5.66
N ASN A 89 3.99 -1.68 -6.97
CA ASN A 89 4.89 -0.95 -7.86
C ASN A 89 4.12 0.19 -8.50
N THR A 90 4.43 1.43 -8.11
CA THR A 90 3.77 2.64 -8.58
C THR A 90 4.39 3.21 -9.87
N ALA A 91 5.21 2.43 -10.58
CA ALA A 91 5.73 2.83 -11.87
C ALA A 91 4.60 2.95 -12.90
N VAL A 92 4.45 4.15 -13.47
CA VAL A 92 3.48 4.48 -14.52
C VAL A 92 4.17 5.27 -15.62
N PRO A 93 3.64 5.31 -16.86
CA PRO A 93 4.20 6.12 -17.94
C PRO A 93 4.32 7.60 -17.55
N ASP A 94 5.43 8.25 -17.95
CA ASP A 94 5.65 9.67 -17.64
C ASP A 94 4.69 10.59 -18.42
N ASP A 95 4.27 10.16 -19.60
CA ASP A 95 3.36 10.87 -20.49
C ASP A 95 1.86 10.62 -20.18
N LEU A 96 1.57 9.85 -19.15
CA LEU A 96 0.20 9.59 -18.75
C LEU A 96 -0.43 10.85 -18.15
N GLU A 97 -1.39 11.45 -18.83
CA GLU A 97 -2.07 12.68 -18.40
C GLU A 97 -2.91 12.47 -17.14
N TYR A 98 -3.50 11.27 -17.01
CA TYR A 98 -4.32 10.88 -15.85
C TYR A 98 -3.94 9.49 -15.38
N ILE A 99 -3.55 9.36 -14.12
CA ILE A 99 -3.29 8.07 -13.48
C ILE A 99 -4.62 7.54 -12.93
N PRO A 100 -5.14 6.41 -13.43
CA PRO A 100 -6.37 5.84 -12.90
C PRO A 100 -6.17 5.45 -11.44
N PHE A 101 -7.17 5.72 -10.60
CA PHE A 101 -7.15 5.22 -9.23
C PHE A 101 -7.28 3.69 -9.21
N TYR A 102 -6.80 3.08 -8.14
CA TYR A 102 -6.89 1.65 -7.91
C TYR A 102 -7.74 1.34 -6.69
N GLU A 103 -8.71 0.43 -6.82
CA GLU A 103 -9.48 -0.07 -5.70
C GLU A 103 -8.84 -1.34 -5.14
N LEU A 104 -8.46 -1.30 -3.86
CA LEU A 104 -7.83 -2.40 -3.16
C LEU A 104 -8.70 -2.88 -2.01
N PHE A 105 -9.22 -4.09 -2.14
CA PHE A 105 -9.99 -4.76 -1.11
C PHE A 105 -9.09 -5.64 -0.27
N PHE A 106 -9.09 -5.41 1.04
CA PHE A 106 -8.30 -6.15 2.00
C PHE A 106 -9.21 -6.89 2.97
N ASP A 107 -9.12 -8.21 2.97
CA ASP A 107 -9.79 -9.05 3.97
C ASP A 107 -8.78 -9.47 5.04
N LEU A 108 -8.99 -9.00 6.27
CA LEU A 108 -8.14 -9.31 7.41
C LEU A 108 -8.57 -10.63 8.03
N ILE A 109 -7.58 -11.35 8.55
CA ILE A 109 -7.79 -12.61 9.27
C ILE A 109 -7.67 -12.33 10.75
N GLU A 110 -8.68 -12.68 11.53
CA GLU A 110 -8.61 -12.56 12.98
C GLU A 110 -7.53 -13.49 13.56
N THR A 111 -6.80 -12.99 14.54
CA THR A 111 -5.72 -13.76 15.18
C THR A 111 -6.24 -15.06 15.80
N ASP A 112 -7.44 -15.05 16.37
CA ASP A 112 -8.04 -16.23 16.98
C ASP A 112 -8.35 -17.31 15.94
N VAL A 113 -8.78 -16.93 14.73
CA VAL A 113 -9.00 -17.89 13.64
C VAL A 113 -7.71 -18.63 13.29
N VAL A 114 -6.58 -17.93 13.26
CA VAL A 114 -5.26 -18.55 13.00
C VAL A 114 -4.80 -19.40 14.20
N ASN A 115 -4.98 -18.90 15.42
CA ASN A 115 -4.57 -19.60 16.64
C ASN A 115 -5.28 -20.95 16.85
N LEU A 116 -6.49 -21.09 16.35
CA LEU A 116 -7.27 -22.35 16.43
C LEU A 116 -6.86 -23.36 15.34
N GLN A 117 -6.00 -23.01 14.39
CA GLN A 117 -5.60 -23.92 13.33
C GLN A 117 -4.52 -24.91 13.80
N PRO A 118 -4.60 -26.20 13.42
CA PRO A 118 -3.58 -27.20 13.78
C PRO A 118 -2.22 -26.92 13.12
N ASN A 119 -2.20 -26.16 12.03
CA ASN A 119 -1.02 -25.74 11.28
C ASN A 119 -0.72 -24.24 11.44
N ARG A 120 -1.02 -23.70 12.64
CA ARG A 120 -0.87 -22.28 12.98
C ARG A 120 0.50 -21.72 12.61
N ASP A 121 1.58 -22.40 12.98
CA ASP A 121 2.94 -21.88 12.81
C ASP A 121 3.30 -21.76 11.32
N GLU A 122 2.92 -22.74 10.50
CA GLU A 122 3.07 -22.67 9.04
C GLU A 122 2.28 -21.48 8.46
N ILE A 123 1.04 -21.26 8.91
CA ILE A 123 0.24 -20.11 8.47
C ILE A 123 0.91 -18.80 8.86
N LEU A 124 1.41 -18.68 10.09
CA LEU A 124 2.10 -17.46 10.56
C LEU A 124 3.36 -17.16 9.77
N GLU A 125 4.16 -18.16 9.41
CA GLU A 125 5.33 -17.99 8.53
C GLU A 125 4.93 -17.49 7.15
N LEU A 126 3.89 -18.06 6.53
CA LEU A 126 3.39 -17.65 5.23
C LEU A 126 2.82 -16.22 5.24
N LEU A 127 2.26 -15.77 6.37
CA LEU A 127 1.72 -14.43 6.54
C LEU A 127 2.79 -13.33 6.61
N LEU A 128 4.07 -13.67 6.75
CA LEU A 128 5.17 -12.72 6.66
C LEU A 128 5.38 -12.20 5.22
N PHE A 129 4.91 -12.94 4.22
CA PHE A 129 5.04 -12.58 2.81
C PHE A 129 3.85 -11.74 2.33
N PRO A 130 4.02 -10.95 1.25
CA PRO A 130 2.92 -10.20 0.66
C PRO A 130 1.78 -11.11 0.20
N VAL A 131 0.54 -10.66 0.41
CA VAL A 131 -0.67 -11.36 -0.07
C VAL A 131 -0.76 -11.34 -1.59
N GLY A 132 -0.16 -10.34 -2.22
CA GLY A 132 -0.16 -10.15 -3.66
C GLY A 132 0.72 -8.99 -4.08
N TYR A 133 0.67 -8.75 -5.37
CA TYR A 133 1.44 -7.71 -6.05
C TYR A 133 0.50 -6.86 -6.90
N VAL A 134 0.61 -5.54 -6.77
CA VAL A 134 -0.12 -4.58 -7.60
C VAL A 134 0.88 -3.88 -8.51
N THR A 135 0.62 -3.89 -9.79
CA THR A 135 1.45 -3.26 -10.82
C THR A 135 0.60 -2.59 -11.88
N TYR A 136 1.11 -1.53 -12.48
CA TYR A 136 0.46 -0.91 -13.63
C TYR A 136 0.74 -1.72 -14.90
N ASN A 137 -0.30 -2.02 -15.65
CA ASN A 137 -0.22 -2.71 -16.94
C ASN A 137 -0.18 -1.67 -18.07
N PHE A 138 0.98 -1.52 -18.70
CA PHE A 138 1.23 -0.54 -19.77
C PHE A 138 0.43 -0.84 -21.05
N GLU A 139 0.09 -2.11 -21.30
CA GLU A 139 -0.65 -2.51 -22.49
C GLU A 139 -2.14 -2.17 -22.37
N HIS A 140 -2.70 -2.30 -21.19
CA HIS A 140 -4.13 -2.10 -20.93
C HIS A 140 -4.46 -0.76 -20.26
N ASN A 141 -3.44 0.04 -19.93
CA ASN A 141 -3.59 1.30 -19.15
C ASN A 141 -4.42 1.11 -17.88
N SER A 142 -4.14 0.05 -17.13
CA SER A 142 -4.91 -0.34 -15.94
C SER A 142 -4.00 -0.93 -14.87
N TRP A 143 -4.52 -1.02 -13.65
CA TRP A 143 -3.83 -1.71 -12.57
C TRP A 143 -4.15 -3.21 -12.57
N ASP A 144 -3.12 -4.04 -12.47
CA ASP A 144 -3.24 -5.47 -12.28
C ASP A 144 -2.92 -5.88 -10.85
N ASN A 145 -3.68 -6.85 -10.33
CA ASN A 145 -3.45 -7.46 -9.04
C ASN A 145 -3.24 -8.98 -9.20
N THR A 146 -2.12 -9.47 -8.70
CA THR A 146 -1.78 -10.89 -8.72
C THR A 146 -1.64 -11.41 -7.30
N LEU A 147 -2.45 -12.40 -6.92
CA LEU A 147 -2.31 -13.08 -5.62
C LEU A 147 -1.01 -13.88 -5.56
N SER A 148 -0.30 -13.77 -4.44
CA SER A 148 0.90 -14.57 -4.19
C SER A 148 0.57 -16.06 -4.02
N GLU A 149 1.54 -16.94 -4.29
CA GLU A 149 1.40 -18.37 -4.03
C GLU A 149 1.26 -18.65 -2.52
N PHE A 150 1.86 -17.83 -1.68
CA PHE A 150 1.68 -17.91 -0.22
C PHE A 150 0.22 -17.71 0.18
N THR A 151 -0.45 -16.72 -0.37
CA THR A 151 -1.89 -16.48 -0.12
C THR A 151 -2.76 -17.64 -0.60
N LYS A 152 -2.46 -18.20 -1.77
CA LYS A 152 -3.18 -19.37 -2.27
C LYS A 152 -3.03 -20.57 -1.33
N THR A 153 -1.81 -20.75 -0.78
CA THR A 153 -1.52 -21.81 0.20
C THR A 153 -2.27 -21.57 1.52
N ILE A 154 -2.19 -20.35 2.08
CA ILE A 154 -2.93 -19.98 3.30
C ILE A 154 -4.43 -20.27 3.14
N ASN A 155 -5.02 -19.84 2.03
CA ASN A 155 -6.44 -20.07 1.77
C ASN A 155 -6.82 -21.56 1.70
N LYS A 156 -5.91 -22.42 1.19
CA LYS A 156 -6.11 -23.89 1.20
C LYS A 156 -6.04 -24.45 2.63
N LEU A 157 -5.07 -23.98 3.44
CA LEU A 157 -4.88 -24.43 4.80
C LEU A 157 -6.08 -24.04 5.69
N LEU A 158 -6.57 -22.81 5.58
CA LEU A 158 -7.74 -22.34 6.31
C LEU A 158 -9.02 -23.09 5.89
N LYS A 159 -9.28 -23.31 4.62
CA LYS A 159 -10.47 -24.00 4.12
C LYS A 159 -10.52 -25.48 4.51
N LYS A 160 -9.39 -26.15 4.66
CA LYS A 160 -9.31 -27.58 4.98
C LYS A 160 -9.87 -27.90 6.36
N ASN A 161 -9.89 -26.93 7.27
CA ASN A 161 -10.26 -27.13 8.67
C ASN A 161 -11.69 -26.67 9.00
N PHE A 162 -12.44 -26.12 8.04
CA PHE A 162 -13.85 -25.75 8.19
C PHE A 162 -14.83 -26.77 7.57
N LYS A 163 -14.36 -27.99 7.28
CA LYS A 163 -15.17 -29.15 6.91
C LYS A 163 -15.23 -30.12 8.09
#